data_64855046f072b040829537981000d14b
#
_entry.id   64855046f072b040829537981000d14b
#
_cell.length_a   1.000
_cell.length_b   1.000
_cell.length_c   1.000
_cell.angle_alpha   90.00
_cell.angle_beta   90.00
_cell.angle_gamma   90.00
#
_symmetry.space_group_name_H-M   'P 1'
#
loop_
_entity.id
_entity.type
_entity.pdbx_description
1 polymer ?
#
loop_
_entity_poly.entity_id
_entity_poly.type
_entity_poly.pdbx_seq_one_letter_code
_entity_poly.pdbx_strand_id
1 'polypeptide(L)'
;RGVDITPNADQATRALSIGADYAERVPVGTLTPRVRGIANELRALAVSGDTVPLSRLRTWRSDIGKLTTSNDSATREAAHGLRGLIDEMTDGALTAAGRTDDIASLASARTSYRDFIGVRDASTRAGAERGTLSPTALNQSIIRSQGRESYALGRGTPMQDFSRAGAA
;
A
#
# COMPACT_ATOMS: atom_id res chain seq x y z
N ARG A 1 17.43 0.09 -18.54
CA ARG A 1 17.26 -1.36 -18.37
C ARG A 1 16.33 -1.60 -17.19
N GLY A 2 15.39 -2.55 -17.32
CA GLY A 2 14.50 -2.93 -16.22
C GLY A 2 15.29 -3.58 -15.08
N VAL A 3 14.75 -3.49 -13.87
CA VAL A 3 15.26 -4.24 -12.71
C VAL A 3 14.38 -5.48 -12.59
N ASP A 4 15.02 -6.66 -12.62
CA ASP A 4 14.36 -7.93 -12.39
C ASP A 4 14.65 -8.39 -10.96
N ILE A 5 13.68 -9.02 -10.33
CA ILE A 5 13.70 -9.35 -8.90
C ILE A 5 13.47 -10.84 -8.75
N THR A 6 14.34 -11.52 -7.99
CA THR A 6 14.12 -12.89 -7.57
C THR A 6 13.65 -12.89 -6.12
N PRO A 7 12.43 -13.34 -5.84
CA PRO A 7 11.96 -13.50 -4.47
C PRO A 7 12.83 -14.51 -3.73
N ASN A 8 13.22 -14.20 -2.51
CA ASN A 8 13.94 -15.16 -1.67
C ASN A 8 12.97 -16.03 -0.84
N ALA A 9 13.51 -17.07 -0.19
CA ALA A 9 12.72 -18.03 0.58
C ALA A 9 11.95 -17.38 1.74
N ASP A 10 12.53 -16.39 2.42
CA ASP A 10 11.87 -15.65 3.51
C ASP A 10 10.67 -14.86 2.99
N GLN A 11 10.82 -14.17 1.87
CA GLN A 11 9.76 -13.40 1.24
C GLN A 11 8.60 -14.30 0.80
N ALA A 12 8.91 -15.47 0.24
CA ALA A 12 7.91 -16.47 -0.11
C ALA A 12 7.18 -17.01 1.13
N THR A 13 7.91 -17.34 2.19
CA THR A 13 7.35 -17.83 3.45
C THR A 13 6.41 -16.78 4.06
N ARG A 14 6.81 -15.53 4.11
CA ARG A 14 5.98 -14.43 4.62
C ARG A 14 4.72 -14.22 3.78
N ALA A 15 4.83 -14.28 2.45
CA ALA A 15 3.68 -14.18 1.57
C ALA A 15 2.68 -15.32 1.82
N LEU A 16 3.18 -16.54 2.01
CA LEU A 16 2.35 -17.71 2.32
C LEU A 16 1.67 -17.61 3.68
N SER A 17 2.39 -17.16 4.71
CA SER A 17 1.81 -16.95 6.04
C SER A 17 0.65 -15.95 5.97
N ILE A 18 0.84 -14.81 5.30
CA ILE A 18 -0.22 -13.82 5.08
C ILE A 18 -1.42 -14.46 4.35
N GLY A 19 -1.16 -15.25 3.32
CA GLY A 19 -2.22 -15.94 2.57
C GLY A 19 -2.96 -17.01 3.38
N ALA A 20 -2.26 -17.76 4.24
CA ALA A 20 -2.82 -18.77 5.14
C ALA A 20 -3.67 -18.12 6.24
N ASP A 21 -3.13 -17.13 6.96
CA ASP A 21 -3.84 -16.38 8.00
C ASP A 21 -5.12 -15.73 7.45
N TYR A 22 -5.05 -15.24 6.22
CA TYR A 22 -6.21 -14.71 5.53
C TYR A 22 -7.25 -15.79 5.24
N ALA A 23 -6.82 -16.96 4.75
CA ALA A 23 -7.73 -18.06 4.41
C ALA A 23 -8.41 -18.66 5.64
N GLU A 24 -7.77 -18.63 6.81
CA GLU A 24 -8.37 -19.11 8.07
C GLU A 24 -9.46 -18.16 8.60
N ARG A 25 -9.31 -16.86 8.35
CA ARG A 25 -10.23 -15.85 8.89
C ARG A 25 -11.40 -15.50 7.99
N VAL A 26 -11.35 -15.88 6.71
CA VAL A 26 -12.36 -15.50 5.71
C VAL A 26 -13.00 -16.75 5.12
N PRO A 27 -14.36 -16.86 5.12
CA PRO A 27 -15.07 -17.97 4.50
C PRO A 27 -14.66 -18.15 3.04
N VAL A 28 -14.54 -19.41 2.60
CA VAL A 28 -14.02 -19.76 1.26
C VAL A 28 -14.76 -19.03 0.13
N GLY A 29 -16.08 -18.84 0.25
CA GLY A 29 -16.92 -18.16 -0.74
C GLY A 29 -16.70 -16.65 -0.85
N THR A 30 -16.04 -16.04 0.14
CA THR A 30 -15.77 -14.58 0.21
C THR A 30 -14.31 -14.24 0.03
N LEU A 31 -13.43 -15.25 -0.09
CA LEU A 31 -11.99 -15.05 -0.29
C LEU A 31 -11.73 -14.24 -1.56
N THR A 32 -10.94 -13.18 -1.41
CA THR A 32 -10.47 -12.38 -2.54
C THR A 32 -9.39 -13.16 -3.30
N PRO A 33 -9.64 -13.61 -4.55
CA PRO A 33 -8.71 -14.44 -5.32
C PRO A 33 -7.34 -13.77 -5.49
N ARG A 34 -7.31 -12.43 -5.48
CA ARG A 34 -6.09 -11.65 -5.70
C ARG A 34 -5.06 -11.81 -4.59
N VAL A 35 -5.49 -11.84 -3.31
CA VAL A 35 -4.60 -12.04 -2.16
C VAL A 35 -3.89 -13.40 -2.27
N ARG A 36 -4.67 -14.48 -2.48
CA ARG A 36 -4.12 -15.83 -2.63
C ARG A 36 -3.29 -15.99 -3.90
N GLY A 37 -3.72 -15.38 -4.99
CA GLY A 37 -3.02 -15.45 -6.27
C GLY A 37 -1.61 -14.90 -6.19
N ILE A 38 -1.43 -13.73 -5.59
CA ILE A 38 -0.12 -13.10 -5.42
C ILE A 38 0.76 -13.90 -4.46
N ALA A 39 0.21 -14.39 -3.33
CA ALA A 39 0.97 -15.21 -2.39
C ALA A 39 1.50 -16.51 -3.05
N ASN A 40 0.65 -17.20 -3.81
CA ASN A 40 1.03 -18.41 -4.52
C ASN A 40 2.05 -18.14 -5.64
N GLU A 41 1.93 -17.01 -6.34
CA GLU A 41 2.84 -16.64 -7.40
C GLU A 41 4.24 -16.31 -6.84
N LEU A 42 4.32 -15.57 -5.73
CA LEU A 42 5.57 -15.30 -5.04
C LEU A 42 6.26 -16.60 -4.58
N ARG A 43 5.47 -17.57 -4.08
CA ARG A 43 6.01 -18.89 -3.73
C ARG A 43 6.57 -19.61 -4.96
N ALA A 44 5.81 -19.65 -6.05
CA ALA A 44 6.23 -20.34 -7.26
C ALA A 44 7.55 -19.76 -7.79
N LEU A 45 7.68 -18.45 -7.83
CA LEU A 45 8.91 -17.75 -8.23
C LEU A 45 10.10 -18.05 -7.32
N ALA A 46 9.89 -18.11 -6.00
CA ALA A 46 10.96 -18.44 -5.06
C ALA A 46 11.42 -19.90 -5.17
N VAL A 47 10.50 -20.82 -5.54
CA VAL A 47 10.83 -22.25 -5.75
C VAL A 47 11.54 -22.45 -7.08
N SER A 48 11.10 -21.79 -8.15
CA SER A 48 11.71 -21.91 -9.48
C SER A 48 13.02 -21.12 -9.60
N GLY A 49 13.25 -20.13 -8.74
CA GLY A 49 14.36 -19.18 -8.89
C GLY A 49 14.17 -18.18 -10.04
N ASP A 50 12.97 -18.13 -10.59
CA ASP A 50 12.64 -17.20 -11.68
C ASP A 50 12.59 -15.76 -11.19
N THR A 51 12.83 -14.84 -12.12
CA THR A 51 12.75 -13.42 -11.86
C THR A 51 11.38 -12.85 -12.20
N VAL A 52 11.01 -11.78 -11.50
CA VAL A 52 9.83 -10.99 -11.81
C VAL A 52 10.25 -9.56 -12.15
N PRO A 53 9.77 -8.98 -13.25
CA PRO A 53 10.11 -7.61 -13.60
C PRO A 53 9.44 -6.62 -12.61
N LEU A 54 10.12 -5.52 -12.33
CA LEU A 54 9.63 -4.46 -11.43
C LEU A 54 8.24 -3.93 -11.84
N SER A 55 7.92 -3.92 -13.14
CA SER A 55 6.60 -3.54 -13.65
C SER A 55 5.49 -4.44 -13.11
N ARG A 56 5.74 -5.75 -12.95
CA ARG A 56 4.77 -6.69 -12.40
C ARG A 56 4.56 -6.47 -10.90
N LEU A 57 5.62 -6.19 -10.14
CA LEU A 57 5.48 -5.81 -8.73
C LEU A 57 4.65 -4.53 -8.56
N ARG A 58 4.82 -3.54 -9.44
CA ARG A 58 3.99 -2.34 -9.44
C ARG A 58 2.51 -2.65 -9.69
N THR A 59 2.21 -3.58 -10.61
CA THR A 59 0.84 -4.03 -10.86
C THR A 59 0.25 -4.70 -9.63
N TRP A 60 0.97 -5.66 -9.02
CA TRP A 60 0.53 -6.32 -7.80
C TRP A 60 0.29 -5.32 -6.67
N ARG A 61 1.22 -4.39 -6.47
CA ARG A 61 1.11 -3.33 -5.47
C ARG A 61 -0.14 -2.47 -5.67
N SER A 62 -0.43 -2.12 -6.93
CA SER A 62 -1.64 -1.35 -7.27
C SER A 62 -2.92 -2.12 -6.98
N ASP A 63 -2.96 -3.39 -7.36
CA ASP A 63 -4.14 -4.23 -7.17
C ASP A 63 -4.41 -4.52 -5.69
N ILE A 64 -3.36 -4.86 -4.94
CA ILE A 64 -3.43 -5.02 -3.49
C ILE A 64 -3.78 -3.70 -2.82
N GLY A 65 -3.26 -2.58 -3.30
CA GLY A 65 -3.57 -1.25 -2.78
C GLY A 65 -5.06 -0.92 -2.77
N LYS A 66 -5.83 -1.44 -3.72
CA LYS A 66 -7.31 -1.28 -3.75
C LYS A 66 -8.00 -2.02 -2.60
N LEU A 67 -7.38 -3.08 -2.09
CA LEU A 67 -7.92 -3.91 -1.01
C LEU A 67 -7.59 -3.37 0.38
N THR A 68 -6.64 -2.44 0.52
CA THR A 68 -6.27 -1.83 1.81
C THR A 68 -7.38 -0.97 2.41
N THR A 69 -8.40 -0.62 1.63
CA THR A 69 -9.59 0.11 2.07
C THR A 69 -10.84 -0.78 2.17
N SER A 70 -10.68 -2.09 2.11
CA SER A 70 -11.78 -3.05 2.25
C SER A 70 -12.51 -2.87 3.58
N ASN A 71 -13.82 -3.06 3.57
CA ASN A 71 -14.61 -3.09 4.80
C ASN A 71 -14.32 -4.34 5.65
N ASP A 72 -13.91 -5.44 5.00
CA ASP A 72 -13.46 -6.64 5.69
C ASP A 72 -12.06 -6.46 6.28
N SER A 73 -11.95 -6.66 7.60
CA SER A 73 -10.69 -6.42 8.33
C SER A 73 -9.59 -7.40 7.94
N ALA A 74 -9.93 -8.67 7.70
CA ALA A 74 -8.96 -9.70 7.32
C ALA A 74 -8.38 -9.41 5.92
N THR A 75 -9.24 -9.03 4.96
CA THR A 75 -8.81 -8.59 3.62
C THR A 75 -7.91 -7.38 3.70
N ARG A 76 -8.26 -6.40 4.51
CA ARG A 76 -7.48 -5.18 4.69
C ARG A 76 -6.11 -5.46 5.28
N GLU A 77 -6.03 -6.29 6.32
CA GLU A 77 -4.78 -6.67 6.97
C GLU A 77 -3.85 -7.46 6.04
N ALA A 78 -4.39 -8.47 5.36
CA ALA A 78 -3.64 -9.24 4.37
C ALA A 78 -3.11 -8.34 3.23
N ALA A 79 -3.93 -7.40 2.76
CA ALA A 79 -3.52 -6.43 1.74
C ALA A 79 -2.39 -5.51 2.24
N HIS A 80 -2.44 -5.04 3.48
CA HIS A 80 -1.34 -4.25 4.07
C HIS A 80 -0.06 -5.08 4.18
N GLY A 81 -0.14 -6.32 4.64
CA GLY A 81 1.01 -7.23 4.76
C GLY A 81 1.67 -7.51 3.41
N LEU A 82 0.91 -7.91 2.40
CA LEU A 82 1.43 -8.15 1.05
C LEU A 82 1.99 -6.90 0.40
N ARG A 83 1.35 -5.74 0.59
CA ARG A 83 1.85 -4.47 0.08
C ARG A 83 3.20 -4.11 0.69
N GLY A 84 3.35 -4.27 2.02
CA GLY A 84 4.62 -4.05 2.71
C GLY A 84 5.73 -4.95 2.17
N LEU A 85 5.44 -6.23 1.96
CA LEU A 85 6.37 -7.19 1.38
C LEU A 85 6.80 -6.80 -0.05
N ILE A 86 5.87 -6.38 -0.91
CA ILE A 86 6.18 -5.92 -2.27
C ILE A 86 7.03 -4.64 -2.25
N ASP A 87 6.77 -3.72 -1.33
CA ASP A 87 7.57 -2.51 -1.16
C ASP A 87 9.00 -2.86 -0.72
N GLU A 88 9.18 -3.76 0.25
CA GLU A 88 10.48 -4.27 0.70
C GLU A 88 11.28 -4.94 -0.44
N MET A 89 10.62 -5.80 -1.22
CA MET A 89 11.23 -6.44 -2.40
C MET A 89 11.69 -5.42 -3.43
N THR A 90 10.87 -4.40 -3.68
CA THR A 90 11.20 -3.31 -4.61
C THR A 90 12.40 -2.51 -4.14
N ASP A 91 12.43 -2.12 -2.87
CA ASP A 91 13.49 -1.31 -2.30
C ASP A 91 14.81 -2.12 -2.22
N GLY A 92 14.74 -3.41 -1.85
CA GLY A 92 15.89 -4.31 -1.86
C GLY A 92 16.51 -4.49 -3.24
N ALA A 93 15.68 -4.66 -4.28
CA ALA A 93 16.14 -4.81 -5.64
C ALA A 93 16.78 -3.51 -6.21
N LEU A 94 16.20 -2.35 -5.88
CA LEU A 94 16.77 -1.06 -6.27
C LEU A 94 18.11 -0.83 -5.54
N THR A 95 18.21 -1.20 -4.27
CA THR A 95 19.46 -1.14 -3.51
C THR A 95 20.53 -2.02 -4.14
N ALA A 96 20.19 -3.28 -4.46
CA ALA A 96 21.11 -4.23 -5.10
C ALA A 96 21.57 -3.76 -6.49
N ALA A 97 20.72 -3.01 -7.20
CA ALA A 97 21.03 -2.39 -8.50
C ALA A 97 21.81 -1.06 -8.37
N GLY A 98 22.15 -0.61 -7.17
CA GLY A 98 22.82 0.68 -6.93
C GLY A 98 21.92 1.91 -7.19
N ARG A 99 20.59 1.73 -7.18
CA ARG A 99 19.60 2.78 -7.54
C ARG A 99 18.91 3.34 -6.29
N THR A 100 19.69 3.70 -5.29
CA THR A 100 19.17 4.21 -4.00
C THR A 100 18.39 5.52 -4.13
N ASP A 101 18.76 6.38 -5.08
CA ASP A 101 18.03 7.64 -5.34
C ASP A 101 16.60 7.38 -5.85
N ASP A 102 16.39 6.27 -6.54
CA ASP A 102 15.06 5.88 -6.98
C ASP A 102 14.16 5.46 -5.82
N ILE A 103 14.73 4.90 -4.75
CA ILE A 103 13.98 4.56 -3.52
C ILE A 103 13.43 5.84 -2.89
N ALA A 104 14.27 6.86 -2.71
CA ALA A 104 13.85 8.15 -2.18
C ALA A 104 12.80 8.82 -3.07
N SER A 105 12.99 8.78 -4.39
CA SER A 105 12.06 9.31 -5.38
C SER A 105 10.71 8.60 -5.33
N LEU A 106 10.70 7.26 -5.22
CA LEU A 106 9.48 6.46 -5.07
C LEU A 106 8.76 6.76 -3.75
N ALA A 107 9.49 6.89 -2.64
CA ALA A 107 8.91 7.25 -1.35
C ALA A 107 8.25 8.63 -1.39
N SER A 108 8.93 9.61 -1.98
CA SER A 108 8.40 10.96 -2.19
C SER A 108 7.16 10.96 -3.07
N ALA A 109 7.20 10.27 -4.22
CA ALA A 109 6.06 10.15 -5.12
C ALA A 109 4.85 9.48 -4.46
N ARG A 110 5.07 8.43 -3.65
CA ARG A 110 4.02 7.75 -2.89
C ARG A 110 3.38 8.67 -1.85
N THR A 111 4.18 9.50 -1.19
CA THR A 111 3.70 10.50 -0.22
C THR A 111 2.88 11.58 -0.92
N SER A 112 3.40 12.18 -1.97
CA SER A 112 2.71 13.21 -2.76
C SER A 112 1.39 12.71 -3.34
N TYR A 113 1.37 11.46 -3.85
CA TYR A 113 0.13 10.86 -4.36
C TYR A 113 -0.91 10.65 -3.26
N ARG A 114 -0.50 10.24 -2.06
CA ARG A 114 -1.38 10.07 -0.90
C ARG A 114 -2.00 11.40 -0.49
N ASP A 115 -1.18 12.45 -0.43
CA ASP A 115 -1.63 13.81 -0.12
C ASP A 115 -2.61 14.33 -1.19
N PHE A 116 -2.30 14.10 -2.46
CA PHE A 116 -3.20 14.43 -3.57
C PHE A 116 -4.56 13.75 -3.43
N ILE A 117 -4.60 12.45 -3.14
CA ILE A 117 -5.85 11.72 -2.91
C ILE A 117 -6.61 12.32 -1.72
N GLY A 118 -5.93 12.66 -0.63
CA GLY A 118 -6.54 13.30 0.54
C GLY A 118 -7.21 14.63 0.20
N VAL A 119 -6.53 15.48 -0.55
CA VAL A 119 -7.07 16.78 -1.01
C VAL A 119 -8.22 16.58 -1.98
N ARG A 120 -8.06 15.71 -2.98
CA ARG A 120 -9.12 15.40 -3.96
C ARG A 120 -10.39 14.90 -3.28
N ASP A 121 -10.26 13.97 -2.36
CA ASP A 121 -11.41 13.41 -1.64
C ASP A 121 -12.07 14.45 -0.72
N ALA A 122 -11.31 15.38 -0.15
CA ALA A 122 -11.85 16.49 0.61
C ALA A 122 -12.61 17.47 -0.29
N SER A 123 -12.10 17.74 -1.50
CA SER A 123 -12.72 18.68 -2.46
C SER A 123 -14.02 18.16 -3.09
N THR A 124 -14.26 16.85 -3.06
CA THR A 124 -15.47 16.24 -3.62
C THR A 124 -16.61 16.08 -2.62
N ARG A 125 -16.39 16.46 -1.35
CA ARG A 125 -17.41 16.32 -0.29
C ARG A 125 -18.42 17.46 -0.33
N ALA A 126 -19.65 17.15 0.12
CA ALA A 126 -20.69 18.14 0.29
C ALA A 126 -20.21 19.28 1.23
N GLY A 127 -20.33 20.51 0.79
CA GLY A 127 -19.85 21.69 1.50
C GLY A 127 -18.49 22.23 1.05
N ALA A 128 -17.80 21.57 0.12
CA ALA A 128 -16.67 22.17 -0.57
C ALA A 128 -17.19 23.15 -1.63
N GLU A 129 -17.06 24.44 -1.37
CA GLU A 129 -17.28 25.46 -2.39
C GLU A 129 -16.11 25.50 -3.37
N ARG A 130 -16.33 26.00 -4.59
CA ARG A 130 -15.25 26.09 -5.58
C ARG A 130 -14.09 26.90 -5.03
N GLY A 131 -12.94 26.27 -4.88
CA GLY A 131 -11.69 26.87 -4.42
C GLY A 131 -11.47 26.90 -2.92
N THR A 132 -12.41 26.41 -2.09
CA THR A 132 -12.23 26.30 -0.64
C THR A 132 -12.31 24.85 -0.18
N LEU A 133 -11.42 24.49 0.75
CA LEU A 133 -11.43 23.19 1.41
C LEU A 133 -11.84 23.41 2.87
N SER A 134 -12.90 22.75 3.31
CA SER A 134 -13.22 22.72 4.74
C SER A 134 -12.11 21.99 5.51
N PRO A 135 -11.50 22.60 6.56
CA PRO A 135 -10.49 21.94 7.38
C PRO A 135 -10.97 20.59 7.95
N THR A 136 -12.23 20.51 8.36
CA THR A 136 -12.83 19.28 8.85
C THR A 136 -12.93 18.21 7.76
N ALA A 137 -13.30 18.58 6.53
CA ALA A 137 -13.36 17.64 5.40
C ALA A 137 -11.95 17.13 5.04
N LEU A 138 -10.96 18.01 5.04
CA LEU A 138 -9.56 17.65 4.82
C LEU A 138 -9.06 16.70 5.91
N ASN A 139 -9.28 17.02 7.18
CA ASN A 139 -8.89 16.20 8.31
C ASN A 139 -9.50 14.78 8.23
N GLN A 140 -10.81 14.67 7.98
CA GLN A 140 -11.47 13.39 7.81
C GLN A 140 -10.94 12.59 6.61
N SER A 141 -10.58 13.26 5.52
CA SER A 141 -10.01 12.61 4.34
C SER A 141 -8.61 12.08 4.60
N ILE A 142 -7.77 12.85 5.29
CA ILE A 142 -6.43 12.44 5.70
C ILE A 142 -6.50 11.24 6.67
N ILE A 143 -7.37 11.28 7.68
CA ILE A 143 -7.56 10.15 8.60
C ILE A 143 -7.97 8.87 7.86
N ARG A 144 -8.86 8.97 6.86
CA ARG A 144 -9.26 7.80 6.05
C ARG A 144 -8.14 7.26 5.18
N SER A 145 -7.35 8.13 4.56
CA SER A 145 -6.26 7.74 3.66
C SER A 145 -5.05 7.15 4.38
N GLN A 146 -4.80 7.58 5.61
CA GLN A 146 -3.64 7.17 6.40
C GLN A 146 -3.96 6.13 7.48
N GLY A 147 -5.24 5.99 7.85
CA GLY A 147 -5.69 5.20 8.98
C GLY A 147 -5.63 5.98 10.30
N ARG A 148 -6.58 5.70 11.18
CA ARG A 148 -6.72 6.40 12.49
C ARG A 148 -5.48 6.27 13.37
N GLU A 149 -4.88 5.09 13.40
CA GLU A 149 -3.71 4.82 14.23
C GLU A 149 -2.49 5.62 13.74
N SER A 150 -2.16 5.57 12.45
CA SER A 150 -1.05 6.33 11.88
C SER A 150 -1.25 7.83 12.06
N TYR A 151 -2.50 8.29 11.94
CA TYR A 151 -2.85 9.69 12.18
C TYR A 151 -2.65 10.08 13.66
N ALA A 152 -3.10 9.26 14.60
CA ALA A 152 -2.94 9.51 16.04
C ALA A 152 -1.48 9.53 16.47
N LEU A 153 -0.64 8.64 15.90
CA LEU A 153 0.79 8.55 16.20
C LEU A 153 1.64 9.61 15.52
N GLY A 154 1.05 10.51 14.71
CA GLY A 154 1.82 11.53 14.00
C GLY A 154 2.71 10.98 12.87
N ARG A 155 2.51 9.74 12.44
CA ARG A 155 3.28 9.08 11.39
C ARG A 155 2.77 9.41 9.98
N GLY A 156 2.17 10.58 9.83
CA GLY A 156 1.56 11.02 8.59
C GLY A 156 2.50 11.80 7.69
N THR A 157 1.88 12.41 6.70
CA THR A 157 2.53 13.31 5.75
C THR A 157 2.48 14.75 6.28
N PRO A 158 3.24 15.69 5.70
CA PRO A 158 3.12 17.12 6.03
C PRO A 158 1.68 17.65 5.95
N MET A 159 0.86 17.05 5.10
CA MET A 159 -0.56 17.39 4.99
C MET A 159 -1.36 17.05 6.26
N GLN A 160 -0.89 16.10 7.09
CA GLN A 160 -1.49 15.80 8.38
C GLN A 160 -1.35 16.99 9.36
N ASP A 161 -0.15 17.58 9.42
CA ASP A 161 0.09 18.72 10.30
C ASP A 161 -0.72 19.94 9.84
N PHE A 162 -0.79 20.15 8.54
CA PHE A 162 -1.64 21.19 7.95
C PHE A 162 -3.13 20.97 8.27
N SER A 163 -3.62 19.74 8.18
CA SER A 163 -5.02 19.42 8.50
C SER A 163 -5.34 19.59 9.98
N ARG A 164 -4.39 19.33 10.87
CA ARG A 164 -4.52 19.56 12.33
C ARG A 164 -4.57 21.04 12.65
N ALA A 165 -3.68 21.83 12.06
CA ALA A 165 -3.63 23.27 12.29
C ALA A 165 -4.92 23.97 11.83
N GLY A 166 -5.56 23.48 10.79
CA GLY A 166 -6.82 24.04 10.29
C GLY A 166 -8.08 23.55 11.05
N ALA A 167 -7.96 22.57 11.91
CA ALA A 167 -9.07 22.00 12.68
C ALA A 167 -9.09 22.49 14.15
N ALA A 168 -8.06 23.20 14.59
CA ALA A 168 -7.93 23.84 15.91
C ALA A 168 -8.63 25.20 15.91
#